data_c9beb49309db386f627affa509a0ff8b
#
_entry.id   c9beb49309db386f627affa509a0ff8b
#
_cell.length_a   1.000
_cell.length_b   1.000
_cell.length_c   1.000
_cell.angle_alpha   90.00
_cell.angle_beta   90.00
_cell.angle_gamma   90.00
#
_symmetry.space_group_name_H-M   'P 1'
#
loop_
_entity.id
_entity.type
_entity.pdbx_description
1 polymer ?
#
loop_
_entity_poly.entity_id
_entity_poly.type
_entity_poly.pdbx_seq_one_letter_code
_entity_poly.pdbx_strand_id
1 'polypeptide(L)'
;MARVSEAEIQRLKREISVERLAEARGVKLKKHGKDLIGLCPFHDDHEPSLVITPEKNLWHCLGACQAGGSAIDWVMKAEGASFRYAVELLRAGLPSLAAEPPAKRPPPKLGSVRKLPVVGARSADSAALLLDVVGYYHQTLLESAEALEYLGERGIRNEEAIKHFRLGFANRTLGYRLPAKNRQQGAELRGRLVELGVYRESGHEHLNGSLTIPIFDESGAVAGMYGRKINQNLRAGTPMHLYLPGPHRGVWNWEALRDSKEIILCESLIDALTFWCAGFRNVTAAYGCEGFLGDHRRAFAKWGTERVLIAFDRDEAGDRAAEKLSAELEENGIASARVLFPKGMDANEYALRVHPAEKSLGLVLRQAEWLGSGKPPVIVESVEPPPATTEVLPAAAELAQGDAGDVAELDEAEAGAASDEQSEPEGAE
;
A
#
# COMPACT_ATOMS: atom_id res chain seq x y z
N MET A 1 -18.08 13.40 -2.97
CA MET A 1 -18.67 13.01 -1.66
C MET A 1 -18.44 14.10 -0.62
N ALA A 2 -19.46 14.45 0.17
CA ALA A 2 -19.41 15.59 1.09
C ALA A 2 -18.39 15.37 2.23
N ARG A 3 -17.77 16.46 2.69
CA ARG A 3 -16.92 16.49 3.89
C ARG A 3 -17.76 16.08 5.10
N VAL A 4 -17.24 15.17 5.92
CA VAL A 4 -17.90 14.84 7.20
C VAL A 4 -18.01 16.14 8.01
N SER A 5 -19.22 16.51 8.38
CA SER A 5 -19.45 17.75 9.13
C SER A 5 -18.90 17.63 10.56
N GLU A 6 -18.43 18.74 11.13
CA GLU A 6 -17.97 18.76 12.53
C GLU A 6 -19.07 18.33 13.50
N ALA A 7 -20.31 18.74 13.22
CA ALA A 7 -21.48 18.35 14.03
C ALA A 7 -21.65 16.82 14.06
N GLU A 8 -21.41 16.15 12.96
CA GLU A 8 -21.51 14.70 12.86
C GLU A 8 -20.35 13.99 13.55
N ILE A 9 -19.14 14.49 13.41
CA ILE A 9 -17.98 13.99 14.15
C ILE A 9 -18.25 14.05 15.67
N GLN A 10 -18.77 15.16 16.15
CA GLN A 10 -19.09 15.33 17.57
C GLN A 10 -20.26 14.43 17.99
N ARG A 11 -21.24 14.20 17.11
CA ARG A 11 -22.33 13.25 17.35
C ARG A 11 -21.79 11.84 17.53
N LEU A 12 -20.98 11.34 16.59
CA LEU A 12 -20.39 9.99 16.65
C LEU A 12 -19.52 9.81 17.91
N LYS A 13 -18.71 10.81 18.26
CA LYS A 13 -17.90 10.79 19.48
C LYS A 13 -18.71 10.71 20.77
N ARG A 14 -19.94 11.24 20.79
CA ARG A 14 -20.82 11.20 21.98
C ARG A 14 -21.68 9.94 22.03
N GLU A 15 -22.25 9.52 20.89
CA GLU A 15 -23.26 8.47 20.83
C GLU A 15 -22.65 7.07 20.82
N ILE A 16 -21.43 6.93 20.32
CA ILE A 16 -20.77 5.61 20.24
C ILE A 16 -19.83 5.44 21.42
N SER A 17 -20.15 4.46 22.27
CA SER A 17 -19.36 4.16 23.46
C SER A 17 -18.08 3.41 23.10
N VAL A 18 -16.92 3.94 23.52
CA VAL A 18 -15.63 3.26 23.40
C VAL A 18 -15.60 1.98 24.24
N GLU A 19 -16.27 1.96 25.38
CA GLU A 19 -16.42 0.78 26.24
C GLU A 19 -17.05 -0.37 25.45
N ARG A 20 -18.19 -0.11 24.77
CA ARG A 20 -18.87 -1.11 23.94
C ARG A 20 -18.03 -1.58 22.75
N LEU A 21 -17.28 -0.68 22.13
CA LEU A 21 -16.34 -1.05 21.07
C LEU A 21 -15.24 -1.98 21.56
N ALA A 22 -14.74 -1.75 22.76
CA ALA A 22 -13.74 -2.60 23.39
C ALA A 22 -14.32 -3.98 23.77
N GLU A 23 -15.51 -4.01 24.36
CA GLU A 23 -16.21 -5.24 24.71
C GLU A 23 -16.57 -6.07 23.48
N ALA A 24 -17.02 -5.43 22.39
CA ALA A 24 -17.32 -6.09 21.11
C ALA A 24 -16.10 -6.79 20.51
N ARG A 25 -14.89 -6.34 20.87
CA ARG A 25 -13.61 -7.00 20.52
C ARG A 25 -13.13 -8.00 21.54
N GLY A 26 -13.94 -8.32 22.54
CA GLY A 26 -13.63 -9.30 23.58
C GLY A 26 -12.71 -8.78 24.68
N VAL A 27 -12.49 -7.47 24.79
CA VAL A 27 -11.73 -6.89 25.89
C VAL A 27 -12.55 -7.01 27.18
N LYS A 28 -11.98 -7.68 28.18
CA LYS A 28 -12.56 -7.77 29.52
C LYS A 28 -12.17 -6.53 30.32
N LEU A 29 -13.12 -5.65 30.54
CA LEU A 29 -12.93 -4.41 31.29
C LEU A 29 -13.21 -4.64 32.78
N LYS A 30 -12.38 -4.07 33.67
CA LYS A 30 -12.55 -4.05 35.10
C LYS A 30 -12.60 -2.60 35.59
N LYS A 31 -13.49 -2.30 36.53
CA LYS A 31 -13.60 -0.97 37.13
C LYS A 31 -12.36 -0.66 37.96
N HIS A 32 -11.78 0.53 37.73
CA HIS A 32 -10.65 1.05 38.48
C HIS A 32 -10.89 2.54 38.77
N GLY A 33 -11.47 2.84 39.92
CA GLY A 33 -11.88 4.18 40.27
C GLY A 33 -13.01 4.67 39.36
N LYS A 34 -12.75 5.76 38.61
CA LYS A 34 -13.68 6.33 37.61
C LYS A 34 -13.49 5.74 36.22
N ASP A 35 -12.43 5.04 36.00
CA ASP A 35 -12.03 4.46 34.72
C ASP A 35 -12.29 2.95 34.67
N LEU A 36 -12.22 2.42 33.46
CA LEU A 36 -12.22 1.00 33.18
C LEU A 36 -10.84 0.60 32.64
N ILE A 37 -10.30 -0.51 33.13
CA ILE A 37 -9.02 -1.03 32.68
C ILE A 37 -9.15 -2.42 32.09
N GLY A 38 -8.31 -2.75 31.11
CA GLY A 38 -8.27 -4.06 30.48
C GLY A 38 -6.98 -4.26 29.67
N LEU A 39 -6.85 -5.46 29.10
CA LEU A 39 -5.75 -5.74 28.17
C LEU A 39 -5.97 -4.97 26.86
N CYS A 40 -4.92 -4.36 26.34
CA CYS A 40 -4.99 -3.62 25.10
C CYS A 40 -5.04 -4.57 23.89
N PRO A 41 -6.05 -4.49 23.00
CA PRO A 41 -6.16 -5.39 21.85
C PRO A 41 -5.20 -5.03 20.71
N PHE A 42 -4.43 -3.95 20.83
CA PHE A 42 -3.61 -3.40 19.78
C PHE A 42 -2.12 -3.73 19.87
N HIS A 43 -1.71 -4.47 20.89
CA HIS A 43 -0.36 -5.00 21.04
C HIS A 43 -0.42 -6.26 21.95
N ASP A 44 0.67 -6.97 22.01
CA ASP A 44 0.82 -8.11 22.93
C ASP A 44 0.86 -7.58 24.37
N ASP A 45 -0.26 -7.69 25.06
CA ASP A 45 -0.48 -7.11 26.39
C ASP A 45 -0.75 -8.21 27.40
N HIS A 46 0.11 -8.32 28.39
CA HIS A 46 0.00 -9.31 29.47
C HIS A 46 -0.45 -8.67 30.79
N GLU A 47 -0.33 -7.35 30.88
CA GLU A 47 -0.78 -6.56 32.04
C GLU A 47 -1.77 -5.50 31.58
N PRO A 48 -2.88 -5.26 32.31
CA PRO A 48 -3.90 -4.30 31.89
C PRO A 48 -3.32 -2.91 31.67
N SER A 49 -3.21 -2.50 30.40
CA SER A 49 -2.66 -1.20 29.99
C SER A 49 -3.67 -0.31 29.27
N LEU A 50 -4.80 -0.86 28.83
CA LEU A 50 -5.89 -0.10 28.27
C LEU A 50 -6.69 0.57 29.39
N VAL A 51 -6.82 1.88 29.31
CA VAL A 51 -7.67 2.70 30.18
C VAL A 51 -8.77 3.33 29.34
N ILE A 52 -10.01 3.17 29.78
CA ILE A 52 -11.17 3.84 29.18
C ILE A 52 -11.78 4.72 30.25
N THR A 53 -11.99 6.01 29.91
CA THR A 53 -12.67 6.98 30.76
C THR A 53 -14.11 7.17 30.26
N PRO A 54 -15.12 6.51 30.83
CA PRO A 54 -16.50 6.54 30.34
C PRO A 54 -17.10 7.94 30.31
N GLU A 55 -16.84 8.76 31.33
CA GLU A 55 -17.35 10.15 31.39
C GLU A 55 -16.92 11.01 30.19
N LYS A 56 -15.71 10.77 29.66
CA LYS A 56 -15.16 11.51 28.51
C LYS A 56 -15.34 10.77 27.21
N ASN A 57 -15.77 9.50 27.27
CA ASN A 57 -15.83 8.56 26.15
C ASN A 57 -14.50 8.49 25.36
N LEU A 58 -13.39 8.40 26.11
CA LEU A 58 -12.04 8.35 25.58
C LEU A 58 -11.34 7.08 26.08
N TRP A 59 -10.39 6.61 25.29
CA TRP A 59 -9.50 5.52 25.66
C TRP A 59 -8.04 5.93 25.52
N HIS A 60 -7.18 5.26 26.28
CA HIS A 60 -5.74 5.41 26.18
C HIS A 60 -5.05 4.11 26.59
N CYS A 61 -4.02 3.72 25.85
CA CYS A 61 -3.14 2.62 26.23
C CYS A 61 -1.88 3.17 26.88
N LEU A 62 -1.63 2.81 28.12
CA LEU A 62 -0.42 3.17 28.87
C LEU A 62 0.75 2.22 28.57
N GLY A 63 0.48 1.10 27.86
CA GLY A 63 1.45 0.09 27.47
C GLY A 63 2.20 0.42 26.19
N ALA A 64 2.62 -0.62 25.49
CA ALA A 64 3.54 -0.53 24.36
C ALA A 64 3.04 0.33 23.19
N CYS A 65 1.74 0.38 22.88
CA CYS A 65 1.23 1.13 21.75
C CYS A 65 1.02 2.63 22.04
N GLN A 66 0.87 3.07 23.28
CA GLN A 66 0.67 4.46 23.72
C GLN A 66 -0.34 5.25 22.86
N ALA A 67 -1.31 4.55 22.32
CA ALA A 67 -2.35 5.13 21.48
C ALA A 67 -3.58 5.45 22.32
N GLY A 68 -4.35 6.42 21.86
CA GLY A 68 -5.58 6.83 22.53
C GLY A 68 -6.42 7.73 21.66
N GLY A 69 -7.64 8.04 22.12
CA GLY A 69 -8.54 8.92 21.42
C GLY A 69 -10.01 8.63 21.67
N SER A 70 -10.85 8.98 20.70
CA SER A 70 -12.30 8.78 20.69
C SER A 70 -12.70 7.44 20.08
N ALA A 71 -14.00 7.19 19.94
CA ALA A 71 -14.55 6.04 19.23
C ALA A 71 -14.05 5.96 17.76
N ILE A 72 -13.88 7.11 17.10
CA ILE A 72 -13.36 7.13 15.72
C ILE A 72 -11.91 6.65 15.69
N ASP A 73 -11.08 7.14 16.62
CA ASP A 73 -9.67 6.72 16.73
C ASP A 73 -9.54 5.23 17.07
N TRP A 74 -10.48 4.70 17.87
CA TRP A 74 -10.58 3.28 18.14
C TRP A 74 -10.79 2.47 16.87
N VAL A 75 -11.80 2.84 16.06
CA VAL A 75 -12.13 2.13 14.82
C VAL A 75 -11.00 2.27 13.80
N MET A 76 -10.40 3.45 13.66
CA MET A 76 -9.24 3.65 12.79
C MET A 76 -8.11 2.69 13.13
N LYS A 77 -7.82 2.52 14.43
CA LYS A 77 -6.76 1.62 14.89
C LYS A 77 -7.15 0.16 14.79
N ALA A 78 -8.39 -0.14 15.08
CA ALA A 78 -8.94 -1.48 15.13
C ALA A 78 -9.08 -2.12 13.74
N GLU A 79 -9.54 -1.32 12.75
CA GLU A 79 -9.80 -1.77 11.39
C GLU A 79 -8.69 -1.35 10.41
N GLY A 80 -7.63 -0.67 10.87
CA GLY A 80 -6.63 -0.11 9.97
C GLY A 80 -7.22 0.93 8.99
N ALA A 81 -8.31 1.59 9.38
CA ALA A 81 -9.17 2.37 8.48
C ALA A 81 -8.79 3.85 8.45
N SER A 82 -9.06 4.51 7.31
CA SER A 82 -9.00 5.97 7.22
C SER A 82 -10.05 6.62 8.13
N PHE A 83 -9.83 7.89 8.53
CA PHE A 83 -10.80 8.64 9.35
C PHE A 83 -12.21 8.62 8.73
N ARG A 84 -12.30 8.81 7.42
CA ARG A 84 -13.56 8.85 6.72
C ARG A 84 -14.25 7.49 6.74
N TYR A 85 -13.50 6.44 6.42
CA TYR A 85 -14.03 5.08 6.41
C TYR A 85 -14.44 4.62 7.81
N ALA A 86 -13.68 4.99 8.84
CA ALA A 86 -14.05 4.76 10.24
C ALA A 86 -15.37 5.46 10.60
N VAL A 87 -15.59 6.69 10.12
CA VAL A 87 -16.87 7.40 10.28
C VAL A 87 -18.01 6.67 9.57
N GLU A 88 -17.81 6.17 8.37
CA GLU A 88 -18.82 5.41 7.62
C GLU A 88 -19.15 4.07 8.31
N LEU A 89 -18.14 3.34 8.80
CA LEU A 89 -18.34 2.13 9.60
C LEU A 89 -19.15 2.40 10.86
N LEU A 90 -18.85 3.49 11.56
CA LEU A 90 -19.57 3.90 12.75
C LEU A 90 -21.01 4.32 12.43
N ARG A 91 -21.26 4.97 11.29
CA ARG A 91 -22.62 5.26 10.80
C ARG A 91 -23.43 3.99 10.54
N ALA A 92 -22.84 3.05 9.82
CA ALA A 92 -23.47 1.77 9.48
C ALA A 92 -23.71 0.91 10.72
N GLY A 93 -22.84 0.99 11.71
CA GLY A 93 -22.92 0.23 12.95
C GLY A 93 -23.74 0.88 14.07
N LEU A 94 -24.15 2.15 13.94
CA LEU A 94 -24.88 2.88 14.97
C LEU A 94 -26.14 2.14 15.50
N PRO A 95 -27.01 1.53 14.66
CA PRO A 95 -28.15 0.78 15.16
C PRO A 95 -27.76 -0.46 15.98
N SER A 96 -26.64 -1.10 15.64
CA SER A 96 -26.14 -2.29 16.33
C SER A 96 -25.36 -1.97 17.61
N LEU A 97 -24.69 -0.81 17.65
CA LEU A 97 -23.86 -0.36 18.78
C LEU A 97 -24.65 0.47 19.81
N ALA A 98 -25.78 1.05 19.40
CA ALA A 98 -26.71 1.79 20.27
C ALA A 98 -27.81 0.89 20.88
N ALA A 99 -28.09 -0.28 20.26
CA ALA A 99 -29.08 -1.22 20.76
C ALA A 99 -28.54 -2.06 21.94
N GLU A 100 -29.45 -2.56 22.78
CA GLU A 100 -29.14 -3.40 23.94
C GLU A 100 -28.19 -4.58 23.60
N PRO A 101 -27.43 -5.08 24.59
CA PRO A 101 -26.42 -6.11 24.37
C PRO A 101 -27.04 -7.33 23.69
N PRO A 102 -26.50 -7.83 22.58
CA PRO A 102 -27.01 -9.04 21.95
C PRO A 102 -26.83 -10.21 22.90
N ALA A 103 -27.93 -10.91 23.16
CA ALA A 103 -27.93 -12.14 23.91
C ALA A 103 -26.89 -13.10 23.34
N LYS A 104 -25.89 -13.43 24.17
CA LYS A 104 -24.96 -14.55 24.09
C LYS A 104 -24.58 -15.00 22.66
N ARG A 105 -23.74 -14.24 21.97
CA ARG A 105 -22.85 -14.82 20.97
C ARG A 105 -21.68 -15.50 21.70
N PRO A 106 -21.24 -16.69 21.26
CA PRO A 106 -20.00 -17.27 21.79
C PRO A 106 -18.88 -16.24 21.59
N PRO A 107 -17.98 -16.08 22.60
CA PRO A 107 -16.88 -15.11 22.47
C PRO A 107 -16.12 -15.44 21.18
N PRO A 108 -15.81 -14.44 20.33
CA PRO A 108 -14.92 -14.66 19.22
C PRO A 108 -13.64 -15.25 19.82
N LYS A 109 -13.19 -16.38 19.28
CA LYS A 109 -11.87 -16.92 19.63
C LYS A 109 -10.92 -15.74 19.54
N LEU A 110 -10.13 -15.48 20.59
CA LEU A 110 -9.05 -14.50 20.57
C LEU A 110 -8.20 -14.83 19.34
N GLY A 111 -8.55 -14.22 18.21
CA GLY A 111 -7.74 -14.28 17.03
C GLY A 111 -6.47 -13.53 17.43
N SER A 112 -5.34 -14.20 17.37
CA SER A 112 -4.06 -13.55 17.47
C SER A 112 -4.12 -12.32 16.58
N VAL A 113 -4.04 -11.12 17.15
CA VAL A 113 -3.90 -9.88 16.39
C VAL A 113 -2.71 -10.13 15.48
N ARG A 114 -2.96 -10.20 14.16
CA ARG A 114 -1.91 -10.46 13.19
C ARG A 114 -0.87 -9.37 13.43
N LYS A 115 0.28 -9.75 14.00
CA LYS A 115 1.37 -8.81 14.30
C LYS A 115 1.86 -8.33 12.94
N LEU A 116 1.35 -7.18 12.52
CA LEU A 116 1.93 -6.51 11.36
C LEU A 116 3.37 -6.13 11.72
N PRO A 117 4.33 -6.34 10.81
CA PRO A 117 5.72 -6.03 11.11
C PRO A 117 5.85 -4.59 11.57
N VAL A 118 6.62 -4.37 12.63
CA VAL A 118 6.95 -3.02 13.09
C VAL A 118 7.81 -2.40 12.00
N VAL A 119 7.30 -1.32 11.40
CA VAL A 119 8.04 -0.57 10.38
C VAL A 119 9.33 -0.05 11.00
N GLY A 120 10.48 -0.37 10.42
CA GLY A 120 11.78 0.07 10.89
C GLY A 120 12.52 -0.88 11.86
N ALA A 121 11.94 -2.03 12.22
CA ALA A 121 12.61 -2.97 13.14
C ALA A 121 13.88 -3.62 12.55
N ARG A 122 14.05 -3.59 11.22
CA ARG A 122 15.16 -4.25 10.50
C ARG A 122 16.11 -3.29 9.80
N SER A 123 15.83 -1.99 9.77
CA SER A 123 16.50 -1.09 8.85
C SER A 123 17.66 -0.35 9.49
N ALA A 124 18.87 -0.84 9.24
CA ALA A 124 20.09 -0.07 9.47
C ALA A 124 20.26 1.07 8.46
N ASP A 125 19.69 0.95 7.26
CA ASP A 125 19.80 1.94 6.18
C ASP A 125 18.44 2.52 5.73
N SER A 126 18.49 3.58 4.93
CA SER A 126 17.34 4.32 4.43
C SER A 126 16.56 3.55 3.37
N ALA A 127 17.23 2.72 2.56
CA ALA A 127 16.59 1.93 1.51
C ALA A 127 15.72 0.82 2.11
N ALA A 128 16.23 0.11 3.13
CA ALA A 128 15.46 -0.89 3.85
C ALA A 128 14.27 -0.27 4.58
N LEU A 129 14.43 0.94 5.16
CA LEU A 129 13.31 1.64 5.81
C LEU A 129 12.21 2.00 4.82
N LEU A 130 12.58 2.49 3.63
CA LEU A 130 11.59 2.83 2.61
C LEU A 130 10.87 1.59 2.07
N LEU A 131 11.58 0.47 1.94
CA LEU A 131 11.00 -0.82 1.57
C LEU A 131 10.00 -1.33 2.64
N ASP A 132 10.31 -1.15 3.92
CA ASP A 132 9.40 -1.47 5.03
C ASP A 132 8.11 -0.62 4.97
N VAL A 133 8.24 0.67 4.61
CA VAL A 133 7.07 1.57 4.40
C VAL A 133 6.22 1.09 3.23
N VAL A 134 6.84 0.70 2.10
CA VAL A 134 6.12 0.11 0.96
C VAL A 134 5.37 -1.14 1.39
N GLY A 135 6.02 -2.05 2.11
CA GLY A 135 5.38 -3.26 2.64
C GLY A 135 4.19 -2.94 3.56
N TYR A 136 4.32 -1.93 4.40
CA TYR A 136 3.23 -1.48 5.26
C TYR A 136 2.05 -0.91 4.46
N TYR A 137 2.30 -0.02 3.50
CA TYR A 137 1.25 0.54 2.66
C TYR A 137 0.58 -0.53 1.78
N HIS A 138 1.35 -1.50 1.31
CA HIS A 138 0.80 -2.64 0.56
C HIS A 138 -0.18 -3.45 1.43
N GLN A 139 0.22 -3.82 2.65
CA GLN A 139 -0.67 -4.51 3.57
C GLN A 139 -1.92 -3.68 3.89
N THR A 140 -1.76 -2.37 4.06
CA THR A 140 -2.87 -1.45 4.30
C THR A 140 -3.86 -1.42 3.13
N LEU A 141 -3.38 -1.48 1.88
CA LEU A 141 -4.25 -1.58 0.70
C LEU A 141 -5.08 -2.86 0.72
N LEU A 142 -4.43 -4.00 0.97
CA LEU A 142 -5.10 -5.31 0.98
C LEU A 142 -6.21 -5.40 2.04
N GLU A 143 -6.09 -4.63 3.13
CA GLU A 143 -7.06 -4.57 4.22
C GLU A 143 -8.09 -3.44 4.09
N SER A 144 -7.95 -2.54 3.08
CA SER A 144 -8.81 -1.37 2.91
C SER A 144 -9.85 -1.58 1.82
N ALA A 145 -11.11 -1.80 2.23
CA ALA A 145 -12.22 -1.88 1.28
C ALA A 145 -12.38 -0.60 0.45
N GLU A 146 -12.20 0.59 1.05
CA GLU A 146 -12.26 1.90 0.38
C GLU A 146 -11.22 2.01 -0.75
N ALA A 147 -9.99 1.57 -0.50
CA ALA A 147 -8.92 1.68 -1.50
C ALA A 147 -9.07 0.61 -2.60
N LEU A 148 -9.54 -0.60 -2.26
CA LEU A 148 -9.84 -1.64 -3.23
C LEU A 148 -11.04 -1.29 -4.12
N GLU A 149 -12.06 -0.62 -3.57
CA GLU A 149 -13.20 -0.09 -4.32
C GLU A 149 -12.73 0.97 -5.33
N TYR A 150 -11.88 1.92 -4.87
CA TYR A 150 -11.28 2.91 -5.77
C TYR A 150 -10.51 2.28 -6.94
N LEU A 151 -9.73 1.21 -6.71
CA LEU A 151 -9.07 0.47 -7.79
C LEU A 151 -10.10 -0.17 -8.74
N GLY A 152 -11.23 -0.66 -8.20
CA GLY A 152 -12.35 -1.19 -8.98
C GLY A 152 -13.00 -0.13 -9.87
N GLU A 153 -13.30 1.04 -9.31
CA GLU A 153 -13.86 2.19 -10.04
C GLU A 153 -12.93 2.67 -11.18
N ARG A 154 -11.62 2.47 -11.02
CA ARG A 154 -10.60 2.77 -12.03
C ARG A 154 -10.35 1.64 -13.03
N GLY A 155 -11.01 0.50 -12.88
CA GLY A 155 -10.79 -0.67 -13.74
C GLY A 155 -9.40 -1.32 -13.59
N ILE A 156 -8.66 -0.97 -12.54
CA ILE A 156 -7.29 -1.46 -12.27
C ILE A 156 -7.22 -2.35 -11.01
N ARG A 157 -8.35 -2.88 -10.53
CA ARG A 157 -8.37 -3.87 -9.45
C ARG A 157 -7.98 -5.25 -9.99
N ASN A 158 -6.69 -5.43 -10.17
CA ASN A 158 -6.08 -6.65 -10.65
C ASN A 158 -5.11 -7.17 -9.59
N GLU A 159 -5.32 -8.40 -9.12
CA GLU A 159 -4.53 -8.99 -8.01
C GLU A 159 -3.05 -9.14 -8.38
N GLU A 160 -2.75 -9.51 -9.63
CA GLU A 160 -1.40 -9.64 -10.13
C GLU A 160 -0.69 -8.27 -10.12
N ALA A 161 -1.34 -7.21 -10.65
CA ALA A 161 -0.80 -5.86 -10.62
C ALA A 161 -0.58 -5.35 -9.20
N ILE A 162 -1.53 -5.59 -8.29
CA ILE A 162 -1.42 -5.19 -6.88
C ILE A 162 -0.19 -5.82 -6.23
N LYS A 163 0.04 -7.12 -6.47
CA LYS A 163 1.18 -7.86 -5.91
C LYS A 163 2.49 -7.49 -6.60
N HIS A 164 2.51 -7.49 -7.94
CA HIS A 164 3.71 -7.25 -8.74
C HIS A 164 4.32 -5.87 -8.45
N PHE A 165 3.50 -4.83 -8.52
CA PHE A 165 3.93 -3.45 -8.26
C PHE A 165 3.89 -3.06 -6.79
N ARG A 166 3.51 -3.94 -5.89
CA ARG A 166 3.33 -3.66 -4.46
C ARG A 166 2.50 -2.39 -4.22
N LEU A 167 1.39 -2.26 -4.96
CA LEU A 167 0.48 -1.13 -4.77
C LEU A 167 0.07 -1.04 -3.30
N GLY A 168 -0.04 0.17 -2.79
CA GLY A 168 -0.29 0.40 -1.37
C GLY A 168 -1.32 1.50 -1.11
N PHE A 169 -1.65 1.70 0.16
CA PHE A 169 -2.53 2.77 0.60
C PHE A 169 -2.00 3.46 1.86
N ALA A 170 -1.67 4.73 1.73
CA ALA A 170 -1.22 5.57 2.86
C ALA A 170 -2.43 6.12 3.62
N ASN A 171 -2.98 5.36 4.54
CA ASN A 171 -4.23 5.65 5.27
C ASN A 171 -4.03 6.46 6.57
N ARG A 172 -2.87 7.04 6.80
CA ARG A 172 -2.48 7.82 8.01
C ARG A 172 -2.26 6.98 9.27
N THR A 173 -2.07 5.68 9.13
CA THR A 173 -1.89 4.80 10.30
C THR A 173 -0.45 4.34 10.52
N LEU A 174 0.48 4.72 9.63
CA LEU A 174 1.90 4.39 9.77
C LEU A 174 2.45 4.80 11.15
N GLY A 175 2.05 5.96 11.66
CA GLY A 175 2.47 6.46 12.96
C GLY A 175 2.13 5.55 14.14
N TYR A 176 1.07 4.74 14.02
CA TYR A 176 0.67 3.77 15.05
C TYR A 176 1.55 2.49 15.03
N ARG A 177 2.32 2.31 13.97
CA ARG A 177 3.24 1.17 13.79
C ARG A 177 4.69 1.52 14.13
N LEU A 178 4.95 2.78 14.47
CA LEU A 178 6.27 3.24 14.88
C LEU A 178 6.40 3.20 16.41
N PRO A 179 7.63 3.07 16.96
CA PRO A 179 7.86 3.27 18.37
C PRO A 179 7.35 4.63 18.84
N ALA A 180 7.04 4.74 20.11
CA ALA A 180 6.51 5.98 20.69
C ALA A 180 7.44 7.18 20.41
N LYS A 181 6.83 8.30 19.98
CA LYS A 181 7.59 9.50 19.56
C LYS A 181 8.43 10.15 20.66
N ASN A 182 8.08 9.93 21.92
CA ASN A 182 8.79 10.44 23.10
C ASN A 182 9.96 9.55 23.51
N ARG A 183 10.21 8.43 22.84
CA ARG A 183 11.39 7.59 23.03
C ARG A 183 12.43 7.91 21.97
N GLN A 184 13.70 7.83 22.34
CA GLN A 184 14.81 8.12 21.42
C GLN A 184 14.68 7.38 20.10
N GLN A 185 14.47 6.06 20.11
CA GLN A 185 14.27 5.25 18.91
C GLN A 185 13.10 5.72 18.05
N GLY A 186 11.99 6.13 18.67
CA GLY A 186 10.83 6.61 17.94
C GLY A 186 11.03 8.00 17.32
N ALA A 187 11.77 8.88 17.97
CA ALA A 187 12.15 10.19 17.45
C ALA A 187 13.14 10.06 16.28
N GLU A 188 14.18 9.24 16.44
CA GLU A 188 15.19 8.96 15.41
C GLU A 188 14.56 8.37 14.15
N LEU A 189 13.70 7.35 14.29
CA LEU A 189 13.02 6.73 13.16
C LEU A 189 12.12 7.71 12.41
N ARG A 190 11.41 8.60 13.12
CA ARG A 190 10.61 9.64 12.47
C ARG A 190 11.47 10.70 11.79
N GLY A 191 12.62 11.04 12.33
CA GLY A 191 13.61 11.90 11.68
C GLY A 191 14.03 11.33 10.32
N ARG A 192 14.42 10.07 10.28
CA ARG A 192 14.77 9.35 9.04
C ARG A 192 13.59 9.30 8.04
N LEU A 193 12.36 9.10 8.51
CA LEU A 193 11.18 9.14 7.65
C LEU A 193 10.90 10.54 7.08
N VAL A 194 11.26 11.61 7.80
CA VAL A 194 11.21 12.98 7.28
C VAL A 194 12.28 13.19 6.20
N GLU A 195 13.52 12.75 6.43
CA GLU A 195 14.60 12.80 5.44
C GLU A 195 14.26 12.06 4.15
N LEU A 196 13.57 10.92 4.27
CA LEU A 196 13.07 10.14 3.13
C LEU A 196 11.82 10.74 2.47
N GLY A 197 11.25 11.81 3.02
CA GLY A 197 10.04 12.44 2.53
C GLY A 197 8.73 11.67 2.79
N VAL A 198 8.78 10.56 3.53
CA VAL A 198 7.59 9.80 3.94
C VAL A 198 6.75 10.60 4.93
N TYR A 199 7.41 11.30 5.85
CA TYR A 199 6.80 12.29 6.73
C TYR A 199 7.16 13.71 6.31
N ARG A 200 6.25 14.62 6.52
CA ARG A 200 6.51 16.07 6.49
C ARG A 200 7.08 16.49 7.84
N GLU A 201 7.75 17.63 7.90
CA GLU A 201 8.23 18.23 9.16
C GLU A 201 7.09 18.41 10.19
N SER A 202 5.87 18.65 9.71
CA SER A 202 4.66 18.70 10.55
C SER A 202 4.27 17.38 11.21
N GLY A 203 4.97 16.27 10.91
CA GLY A 203 4.70 14.93 11.43
C GLY A 203 3.56 14.19 10.74
N HIS A 204 3.02 14.72 9.64
CA HIS A 204 2.00 14.04 8.83
C HIS A 204 2.63 13.24 7.70
N GLU A 205 2.04 12.09 7.38
CA GLU A 205 2.43 11.30 6.21
C GLU A 205 2.27 12.15 4.94
N HIS A 206 3.32 12.21 4.10
CA HIS A 206 3.34 13.03 2.89
C HIS A 206 2.26 12.59 1.89
N LEU A 207 2.14 11.27 1.66
CA LEU A 207 1.18 10.67 0.75
C LEU A 207 -0.16 10.32 1.40
N ASN A 208 -0.48 10.89 2.55
CA ASN A 208 -1.69 10.52 3.31
C ASN A 208 -2.97 10.53 2.45
N GLY A 209 -3.81 9.50 2.59
CA GLY A 209 -5.07 9.33 1.85
C GLY A 209 -4.87 9.06 0.36
N SER A 210 -3.72 8.51 -0.02
CA SER A 210 -3.39 8.21 -1.42
C SER A 210 -3.19 6.72 -1.64
N LEU A 211 -3.68 6.22 -2.78
CA LEU A 211 -3.12 5.04 -3.41
C LEU A 211 -1.63 5.31 -3.65
N THR A 212 -0.76 4.39 -3.29
CA THR A 212 0.69 4.53 -3.48
C THR A 212 1.19 3.51 -4.50
N ILE A 213 2.05 3.98 -5.40
CA ILE A 213 2.71 3.18 -6.42
C ILE A 213 4.21 3.38 -6.25
N PRO A 214 4.93 2.40 -5.70
CA PRO A 214 6.38 2.46 -5.59
C PRO A 214 7.03 2.30 -6.96
N ILE A 215 8.17 2.95 -7.14
CA ILE A 215 9.03 2.84 -8.30
C ILE A 215 10.29 2.15 -7.85
N PHE A 216 10.53 0.95 -8.34
CA PHE A 216 11.72 0.16 -8.03
C PHE A 216 12.80 0.39 -9.08
N ASP A 217 14.04 0.36 -8.66
CA ASP A 217 15.17 0.24 -9.57
C ASP A 217 15.50 -1.23 -9.86
N GLU A 218 16.47 -1.44 -10.73
CA GLU A 218 16.91 -2.79 -11.15
C GLU A 218 17.49 -3.64 -10.00
N SER A 219 17.89 -3.02 -8.89
CA SER A 219 18.37 -3.73 -7.69
C SER A 219 17.23 -4.15 -6.76
N GLY A 220 15.99 -3.72 -7.05
CA GLY A 220 14.83 -3.91 -6.20
C GLY A 220 14.72 -2.89 -5.06
N ALA A 221 15.58 -1.87 -5.05
CA ALA A 221 15.45 -0.76 -4.12
C ALA A 221 14.34 0.22 -4.58
N VAL A 222 13.72 0.89 -3.62
CA VAL A 222 12.68 1.89 -3.91
C VAL A 222 13.36 3.20 -4.32
N ALA A 223 13.32 3.52 -5.62
CA ALA A 223 13.86 4.74 -6.19
C ALA A 223 12.94 5.95 -5.97
N GLY A 224 11.64 5.72 -5.85
CA GLY A 224 10.63 6.74 -5.63
C GLY A 224 9.27 6.14 -5.28
N MET A 225 8.31 6.99 -4.99
CA MET A 225 6.92 6.58 -4.76
C MET A 225 5.97 7.67 -5.21
N TYR A 226 5.00 7.28 -5.98
CA TYR A 226 3.87 8.12 -6.38
C TYR A 226 2.67 7.88 -5.47
N GLY A 227 1.89 8.92 -5.25
CA GLY A 227 0.63 8.86 -4.53
C GLY A 227 -0.49 9.59 -5.25
N ARG A 228 -1.61 8.90 -5.48
CA ARG A 228 -2.85 9.49 -6.00
C ARG A 228 -3.93 9.50 -4.92
N LYS A 229 -4.49 10.68 -4.65
CA LYS A 229 -5.61 10.79 -3.70
C LYS A 229 -6.79 9.96 -4.18
N ILE A 230 -7.30 9.09 -3.31
CA ILE A 230 -8.50 8.32 -3.62
C ILE A 230 -9.79 9.13 -3.38
N ASN A 231 -9.72 10.15 -2.54
CA ASN A 231 -10.84 11.06 -2.29
C ASN A 231 -10.84 12.21 -3.31
N GLN A 232 -11.93 12.37 -4.05
CA GLN A 232 -12.10 13.44 -5.03
C GLN A 232 -12.49 14.78 -4.40
N ASN A 233 -13.12 14.76 -3.19
CA ASN A 233 -13.53 15.97 -2.48
C ASN A 233 -12.40 16.51 -1.61
N LEU A 234 -11.38 17.02 -2.22
CA LEU A 234 -10.23 17.59 -1.54
C LEU A 234 -10.48 19.07 -1.21
N ARG A 235 -9.75 19.55 -0.20
CA ARG A 235 -9.68 20.98 0.08
C ARG A 235 -9.04 21.70 -1.11
N ALA A 236 -9.55 22.89 -1.47
CA ALA A 236 -8.94 23.70 -2.52
C ALA A 236 -7.43 23.85 -2.33
N GLY A 237 -6.66 23.69 -3.40
CA GLY A 237 -5.21 23.73 -3.38
C GLY A 237 -4.53 22.41 -2.92
N THR A 238 -5.28 21.36 -2.60
CA THR A 238 -4.67 20.04 -2.32
C THR A 238 -4.40 19.32 -3.63
N PRO A 239 -3.14 18.99 -3.96
CA PRO A 239 -2.82 18.27 -5.18
C PRO A 239 -3.40 16.85 -5.15
N MET A 240 -3.93 16.40 -6.30
CA MET A 240 -4.41 15.03 -6.49
C MET A 240 -3.26 14.03 -6.60
N HIS A 241 -2.13 14.47 -7.14
CA HIS A 241 -0.95 13.69 -7.43
C HIS A 241 0.22 14.20 -6.60
N LEU A 242 0.96 13.31 -6.03
CA LEU A 242 2.14 13.62 -5.22
C LEU A 242 3.22 12.57 -5.51
N TYR A 243 4.46 13.02 -5.48
CA TYR A 243 5.63 12.14 -5.40
C TYR A 243 6.34 12.37 -4.08
N LEU A 244 7.16 11.42 -3.64
CA LEU A 244 8.09 11.71 -2.55
C LEU A 244 8.98 12.90 -2.95
N PRO A 245 9.35 13.77 -2.00
CA PRO A 245 10.19 14.93 -2.27
C PRO A 245 11.55 14.54 -2.86
N GLY A 246 12.08 15.41 -3.72
CA GLY A 246 13.36 15.24 -4.37
C GLY A 246 13.23 14.99 -5.87
N PRO A 247 14.35 14.71 -6.56
CA PRO A 247 14.32 14.42 -7.99
C PRO A 247 13.66 13.08 -8.23
N HIS A 248 12.82 13.01 -9.28
CA HIS A 248 12.26 11.74 -9.73
C HIS A 248 13.38 10.82 -10.20
N ARG A 249 13.33 9.56 -9.77
CA ARG A 249 14.33 8.54 -10.08
C ARG A 249 13.65 7.23 -10.42
N GLY A 250 14.39 6.39 -11.16
CA GLY A 250 13.94 5.08 -11.59
C GLY A 250 13.00 5.14 -12.79
N VAL A 251 12.67 3.98 -13.30
CA VAL A 251 11.71 3.78 -14.39
C VAL A 251 10.71 2.74 -13.93
N TRP A 252 9.45 3.12 -13.85
CA TRP A 252 8.40 2.19 -13.44
C TRP A 252 8.26 1.08 -14.46
N ASN A 253 8.12 -0.18 -13.99
CA ASN A 253 8.07 -1.36 -14.84
C ASN A 253 9.28 -1.46 -15.80
N TRP A 254 10.48 -1.26 -15.26
CA TRP A 254 11.73 -1.29 -16.03
C TRP A 254 11.95 -2.65 -16.72
N GLU A 255 11.37 -3.74 -16.18
CA GLU A 255 11.41 -5.07 -16.77
C GLU A 255 10.83 -5.07 -18.19
N ALA A 256 9.81 -4.27 -18.44
CA ALA A 256 9.23 -4.12 -19.78
C ALA A 256 10.26 -3.69 -20.83
N LEU A 257 11.22 -2.82 -20.45
CA LEU A 257 12.27 -2.35 -21.35
C LEU A 257 13.29 -3.44 -21.67
N ARG A 258 13.54 -4.33 -20.69
CA ARG A 258 14.41 -5.50 -20.88
C ARG A 258 13.76 -6.50 -21.84
N ASP A 259 12.47 -6.72 -21.68
CA ASP A 259 11.75 -7.84 -22.29
C ASP A 259 11.12 -7.44 -23.63
N SER A 260 11.05 -6.14 -24.00
CA SER A 260 10.48 -5.66 -25.26
C SER A 260 11.28 -4.52 -25.88
N LYS A 261 11.34 -4.51 -27.21
CA LYS A 261 11.93 -3.42 -28.01
C LYS A 261 10.93 -2.32 -28.36
N GLU A 262 9.64 -2.61 -28.25
CA GLU A 262 8.57 -1.65 -28.38
C GLU A 262 7.94 -1.37 -27.04
N ILE A 263 7.89 -0.09 -26.65
CA ILE A 263 7.42 0.35 -25.33
C ILE A 263 6.25 1.32 -25.49
N ILE A 264 5.18 1.07 -24.75
CA ILE A 264 4.10 2.03 -24.55
C ILE A 264 4.52 2.96 -23.43
N LEU A 265 4.63 4.26 -23.74
CA LEU A 265 5.00 5.27 -22.75
C LEU A 265 3.79 6.14 -22.42
N CYS A 266 3.23 5.95 -21.25
CA CYS A 266 2.11 6.74 -20.73
C CYS A 266 2.58 8.00 -20.01
N GLU A 267 1.72 9.00 -19.91
CA GLU A 267 2.00 10.21 -19.15
C GLU A 267 2.00 9.94 -17.64
N SER A 268 1.01 9.18 -17.17
CA SER A 268 0.82 8.87 -15.76
C SER A 268 0.97 7.39 -15.44
N LEU A 269 1.28 7.09 -14.15
CA LEU A 269 1.35 5.73 -13.64
C LEU A 269 -0.02 5.02 -13.62
N ILE A 270 -1.12 5.77 -13.53
CA ILE A 270 -2.47 5.19 -13.58
C ILE A 270 -2.79 4.69 -14.99
N ASP A 271 -2.42 5.47 -16.02
CA ASP A 271 -2.60 5.06 -17.42
C ASP A 271 -1.74 3.85 -17.75
N ALA A 272 -0.49 3.85 -17.29
CA ALA A 272 0.39 2.69 -17.44
C ALA A 272 -0.16 1.43 -16.76
N LEU A 273 -0.67 1.55 -15.55
CA LEU A 273 -1.38 0.45 -14.87
C LEU A 273 -2.61 -0.01 -15.65
N THR A 274 -3.33 0.91 -16.28
CA THR A 274 -4.50 0.57 -17.10
C THR A 274 -4.12 -0.31 -18.28
N PHE A 275 -3.08 0.07 -19.03
CA PHE A 275 -2.54 -0.76 -20.11
C PHE A 275 -2.06 -2.11 -19.59
N TRP A 276 -1.31 -2.11 -18.48
CA TRP A 276 -0.79 -3.33 -17.89
C TRP A 276 -1.90 -4.30 -17.47
N CYS A 277 -2.96 -3.80 -16.82
CA CYS A 277 -4.14 -4.58 -16.43
C CYS A 277 -4.95 -5.08 -17.63
N ALA A 278 -4.91 -4.37 -18.76
CA ALA A 278 -5.52 -4.79 -20.01
C ALA A 278 -4.67 -5.78 -20.83
N GLY A 279 -3.52 -6.23 -20.29
CA GLY A 279 -2.67 -7.23 -20.92
C GLY A 279 -1.45 -6.70 -21.68
N PHE A 280 -1.30 -5.39 -21.81
CA PHE A 280 -0.14 -4.77 -22.47
C PHE A 280 1.01 -4.58 -21.50
N ARG A 281 1.88 -5.60 -21.40
CA ARG A 281 2.95 -5.65 -20.40
C ARG A 281 4.16 -4.78 -20.74
N ASN A 282 4.36 -4.46 -22.02
CA ASN A 282 5.42 -3.59 -22.53
C ASN A 282 5.14 -2.11 -22.35
N VAL A 283 4.74 -1.73 -21.13
CA VAL A 283 4.33 -0.37 -20.79
C VAL A 283 5.16 0.20 -19.65
N THR A 284 5.48 1.49 -19.75
CA THR A 284 6.04 2.30 -18.66
C THR A 284 5.38 3.68 -18.61
N ALA A 285 5.75 4.51 -17.66
CA ALA A 285 5.22 5.85 -17.50
C ALA A 285 6.33 6.88 -17.43
N ALA A 286 6.12 8.04 -18.05
CA ALA A 286 6.78 9.28 -17.67
C ALA A 286 6.21 9.76 -16.32
N TYR A 287 6.74 10.85 -15.78
CA TYR A 287 6.24 11.43 -14.53
C TYR A 287 5.53 12.77 -14.82
N GLY A 288 4.56 12.74 -15.75
CA GLY A 288 3.87 13.88 -16.36
C GLY A 288 4.47 14.27 -17.71
N CYS A 289 3.91 15.30 -18.38
CA CYS A 289 4.31 15.75 -19.70
C CYS A 289 5.82 16.03 -19.87
N GLU A 290 6.48 16.58 -18.86
CA GLU A 290 7.93 16.86 -18.83
C GLU A 290 8.72 15.79 -18.08
N GLY A 291 8.10 14.65 -17.78
CA GLY A 291 8.61 13.63 -16.88
C GLY A 291 9.46 12.54 -17.53
N PHE A 292 9.78 12.64 -18.83
CA PHE A 292 10.75 11.75 -19.46
C PHE A 292 12.18 12.20 -19.09
N LEU A 293 12.75 11.54 -18.09
CA LEU A 293 13.96 12.00 -17.42
C LEU A 293 15.21 11.21 -17.84
N GLY A 294 16.37 11.59 -17.30
CA GLY A 294 17.65 10.94 -17.57
C GLY A 294 17.66 9.44 -17.28
N ASP A 295 16.87 8.97 -16.31
CA ASP A 295 16.75 7.54 -16.00
C ASP A 295 16.06 6.78 -17.14
N HIS A 296 15.00 7.35 -17.72
CA HIS A 296 14.34 6.78 -18.90
C HIS A 296 15.29 6.69 -20.08
N ARG A 297 16.02 7.78 -20.40
CA ARG A 297 17.02 7.82 -21.48
C ARG A 297 18.07 6.74 -21.32
N ARG A 298 18.62 6.61 -20.09
CA ARG A 298 19.61 5.58 -19.80
C ARG A 298 19.05 4.17 -19.93
N ALA A 299 17.82 3.95 -19.44
CA ALA A 299 17.18 2.65 -19.51
C ALA A 299 16.85 2.27 -20.95
N PHE A 300 16.31 3.20 -21.76
CA PHE A 300 16.01 2.97 -23.17
C PHE A 300 17.26 2.63 -23.96
N ALA A 301 18.35 3.38 -23.76
CA ALA A 301 19.64 3.10 -24.38
C ALA A 301 20.23 1.75 -23.91
N LYS A 302 20.20 1.49 -22.61
CA LYS A 302 20.73 0.24 -22.03
C LYS A 302 20.06 -1.00 -22.58
N TRP A 303 18.71 -0.98 -22.66
CA TRP A 303 17.93 -2.12 -23.08
C TRP A 303 17.66 -2.16 -24.59
N GLY A 304 18.11 -1.12 -25.33
CA GLY A 304 18.02 -1.02 -26.77
C GLY A 304 16.57 -0.96 -27.24
N THR A 305 15.79 -0.03 -26.66
CA THR A 305 14.44 0.29 -27.12
C THR A 305 14.50 0.79 -28.56
N GLU A 306 13.69 0.21 -29.44
CA GLU A 306 13.67 0.55 -30.86
C GLU A 306 12.49 1.40 -31.25
N ARG A 307 11.37 1.27 -30.50
CA ARG A 307 10.12 1.96 -30.80
C ARG A 307 9.37 2.37 -29.54
N VAL A 308 8.78 3.56 -29.56
CA VAL A 308 7.95 4.08 -28.48
C VAL A 308 6.57 4.48 -28.99
N LEU A 309 5.52 3.92 -28.39
CA LEU A 309 4.15 4.34 -28.58
C LEU A 309 3.81 5.36 -27.49
N ILE A 310 3.77 6.65 -27.85
CA ILE A 310 3.56 7.76 -26.90
C ILE A 310 2.07 7.90 -26.63
N ALA A 311 1.63 7.45 -25.46
CA ALA A 311 0.25 7.43 -24.99
C ALA A 311 0.01 8.49 -23.90
N PHE A 312 0.30 9.77 -24.25
CA PHE A 312 0.04 10.92 -23.37
C PHE A 312 -1.42 11.39 -23.52
N ASP A 313 -1.89 12.18 -22.58
CA ASP A 313 -3.25 12.73 -22.58
C ASP A 313 -3.56 13.49 -23.87
N ARG A 314 -4.83 13.46 -24.31
CA ARG A 314 -5.26 14.08 -25.56
C ARG A 314 -5.69 15.53 -25.32
N ASP A 315 -4.76 16.34 -24.83
CA ASP A 315 -4.89 17.78 -24.64
C ASP A 315 -3.69 18.53 -25.27
N GLU A 316 -3.72 19.86 -25.23
CA GLU A 316 -2.65 20.67 -25.83
C GLU A 316 -1.27 20.43 -25.16
N ALA A 317 -1.24 20.14 -23.87
CA ALA A 317 0.02 19.92 -23.15
C ALA A 317 0.62 18.58 -23.53
N GLY A 318 -0.20 17.52 -23.54
CA GLY A 318 0.19 16.17 -23.93
C GLY A 318 0.60 16.10 -25.42
N ASP A 319 -0.11 16.80 -26.32
CA ASP A 319 0.25 16.82 -27.73
C ASP A 319 1.61 17.51 -27.95
N ARG A 320 1.86 18.68 -27.33
CA ARG A 320 3.18 19.37 -27.41
C ARG A 320 4.30 18.55 -26.79
N ALA A 321 4.02 17.89 -25.67
CA ALA A 321 5.01 17.04 -25.00
C ALA A 321 5.36 15.82 -25.85
N ALA A 322 4.37 15.22 -26.52
CA ALA A 322 4.60 14.08 -27.42
C ALA A 322 5.44 14.45 -28.63
N GLU A 323 5.19 15.63 -29.27
CA GLU A 323 6.01 16.14 -30.38
C GLU A 323 7.46 16.37 -29.94
N LYS A 324 7.66 17.06 -28.81
CA LYS A 324 8.99 17.31 -28.25
C LYS A 324 9.75 16.02 -27.95
N LEU A 325 9.06 15.07 -27.31
CA LEU A 325 9.64 13.77 -27.00
C LEU A 325 9.97 12.96 -28.25
N SER A 326 9.10 12.99 -29.26
CA SER A 326 9.34 12.33 -30.54
C SER A 326 10.63 12.83 -31.21
N ALA A 327 10.86 14.14 -31.26
CA ALA A 327 12.10 14.71 -31.78
C ALA A 327 13.33 14.21 -31.00
N GLU A 328 13.25 14.18 -29.68
CA GLU A 328 14.34 13.66 -28.82
C GLU A 328 14.61 12.17 -29.07
N LEU A 329 13.54 11.36 -29.22
CA LEU A 329 13.67 9.92 -29.48
C LEU A 329 14.30 9.67 -30.86
N GLU A 330 13.92 10.44 -31.88
CA GLU A 330 14.47 10.37 -33.23
C GLU A 330 15.98 10.69 -33.25
N GLU A 331 16.41 11.71 -32.51
CA GLU A 331 17.85 12.04 -32.33
C GLU A 331 18.65 10.88 -31.76
N ASN A 332 17.99 10.01 -30.97
CA ASN A 332 18.61 8.82 -30.36
C ASN A 332 18.33 7.53 -31.18
N GLY A 333 17.80 7.67 -32.41
CA GLY A 333 17.53 6.53 -33.30
C GLY A 333 16.34 5.65 -32.87
N ILE A 334 15.47 6.16 -32.02
CA ILE A 334 14.27 5.46 -31.53
C ILE A 334 13.06 5.93 -32.32
N ALA A 335 12.36 5.01 -32.98
CA ALA A 335 11.13 5.28 -33.70
C ALA A 335 9.99 5.65 -32.73
N SER A 336 9.10 6.57 -33.10
CA SER A 336 7.97 6.91 -32.24
C SER A 336 6.66 7.09 -33.01
N ALA A 337 5.55 6.76 -32.34
CA ALA A 337 4.21 6.99 -32.83
C ALA A 337 3.30 7.51 -31.72
N ARG A 338 2.35 8.38 -32.05
CA ARG A 338 1.37 8.97 -31.13
C ARG A 338 0.13 8.10 -31.03
N VAL A 339 -0.17 7.62 -29.84
CA VAL A 339 -1.44 6.97 -29.54
C VAL A 339 -2.49 8.05 -29.32
N LEU A 340 -3.58 8.01 -30.09
CA LEU A 340 -4.62 9.03 -30.07
C LEU A 340 -5.87 8.52 -29.37
N PHE A 341 -6.13 9.04 -28.18
CA PHE A 341 -7.42 8.91 -27.51
C PHE A 341 -8.43 9.96 -28.04
N PRO A 342 -9.73 9.81 -27.80
CA PRO A 342 -10.69 10.88 -28.03
C PRO A 342 -10.27 12.15 -27.24
N LYS A 343 -10.54 13.34 -27.82
CA LYS A 343 -10.15 14.63 -27.22
C LYS A 343 -10.63 14.74 -25.76
N GLY A 344 -9.73 15.14 -24.89
CA GLY A 344 -10.00 15.34 -23.46
C GLY A 344 -10.10 14.06 -22.64
N MET A 345 -9.60 12.93 -23.16
CA MET A 345 -9.52 11.65 -22.44
C MET A 345 -8.08 11.21 -22.26
N ASP A 346 -7.82 10.60 -21.11
CA ASP A 346 -6.64 9.78 -20.82
C ASP A 346 -6.91 8.30 -21.14
N ALA A 347 -5.90 7.46 -21.03
CA ALA A 347 -6.02 6.02 -21.30
C ALA A 347 -6.96 5.32 -20.32
N ASN A 348 -6.95 5.72 -19.04
CA ASN A 348 -7.80 5.14 -18.01
C ASN A 348 -9.27 5.46 -18.26
N GLU A 349 -9.58 6.72 -18.56
CA GLU A 349 -10.96 7.14 -18.86
C GLU A 349 -11.49 6.46 -20.12
N TYR A 350 -10.66 6.34 -21.16
CA TYR A 350 -11.01 5.65 -22.39
C TYR A 350 -11.30 4.16 -22.15
N ALA A 351 -10.44 3.47 -21.44
CA ALA A 351 -10.61 2.06 -21.10
C ALA A 351 -11.88 1.81 -20.25
N LEU A 352 -12.24 2.75 -19.37
CA LEU A 352 -13.47 2.67 -18.57
C LEU A 352 -14.74 2.89 -19.39
N ARG A 353 -14.67 3.64 -20.49
CA ARG A 353 -15.84 3.95 -21.32
C ARG A 353 -16.05 2.97 -22.46
N VAL A 354 -14.99 2.38 -22.97
CA VAL A 354 -15.03 1.53 -24.17
C VAL A 354 -14.55 0.11 -23.83
N HIS A 355 -15.49 -0.78 -23.61
CA HIS A 355 -15.23 -2.16 -23.23
C HIS A 355 -15.23 -3.15 -24.40
N PRO A 356 -14.49 -4.25 -24.26
CA PRO A 356 -13.49 -4.55 -23.25
C PRO A 356 -12.22 -3.74 -23.44
N ALA A 357 -11.55 -3.35 -22.34
CA ALA A 357 -10.37 -2.48 -22.33
C ALA A 357 -9.22 -3.01 -23.21
N GLU A 358 -8.97 -4.33 -23.20
CA GLU A 358 -7.98 -4.98 -24.04
C GLU A 358 -8.19 -4.67 -25.54
N LYS A 359 -9.43 -4.79 -26.01
CA LYS A 359 -9.75 -4.56 -27.44
C LYS A 359 -9.69 -3.08 -27.79
N SER A 360 -10.24 -2.22 -26.94
CA SER A 360 -10.28 -0.78 -27.20
C SER A 360 -8.89 -0.16 -27.17
N LEU A 361 -8.07 -0.47 -26.17
CA LEU A 361 -6.68 -0.03 -26.11
C LEU A 361 -5.84 -0.62 -27.24
N GLY A 362 -6.03 -1.91 -27.56
CA GLY A 362 -5.37 -2.52 -28.71
C GLY A 362 -5.72 -1.87 -30.05
N LEU A 363 -6.94 -1.34 -30.19
CA LEU A 363 -7.31 -0.62 -31.41
C LEU A 363 -6.54 0.71 -31.55
N VAL A 364 -6.49 1.54 -30.50
CA VAL A 364 -5.77 2.82 -30.55
C VAL A 364 -4.26 2.63 -30.69
N LEU A 365 -3.69 1.56 -30.13
CA LEU A 365 -2.28 1.22 -30.35
C LEU A 365 -1.99 0.90 -31.82
N ARG A 366 -2.84 0.11 -32.48
CA ARG A 366 -2.69 -0.21 -33.92
C ARG A 366 -2.92 1.01 -34.85
N GLN A 367 -3.69 1.99 -34.39
CA GLN A 367 -3.98 3.22 -35.11
C GLN A 367 -3.03 4.36 -34.75
N ALA A 368 -1.97 4.10 -33.97
CA ALA A 368 -1.02 5.14 -33.59
C ALA A 368 -0.41 5.84 -34.80
N GLU A 369 -0.41 7.17 -34.77
CA GLU A 369 0.11 8.00 -35.83
C GLU A 369 1.63 8.13 -35.74
N TRP A 370 2.28 7.88 -36.86
CA TRP A 370 3.72 8.04 -36.99
C TRP A 370 4.16 9.50 -36.78
N LEU A 371 5.15 9.74 -35.93
CA LEU A 371 5.67 11.07 -35.63
C LEU A 371 7.07 11.35 -36.22
N GLY A 372 7.79 10.31 -36.67
CA GLY A 372 9.16 10.47 -37.17
C GLY A 372 9.23 11.02 -38.59
N SER A 373 10.43 11.47 -38.99
CA SER A 373 10.73 11.84 -40.36
C SER A 373 10.85 10.58 -41.23
N GLY A 374 10.27 10.62 -42.46
CA GLY A 374 10.33 9.51 -43.42
C GLY A 374 9.12 8.56 -43.39
N LYS A 375 9.27 7.38 -43.98
CA LYS A 375 8.22 6.37 -43.99
C LYS A 375 8.17 5.61 -42.65
N PRO A 376 6.96 5.34 -42.11
CA PRO A 376 6.85 4.51 -40.94
C PRO A 376 7.56 3.16 -41.13
N PRO A 377 8.26 2.64 -40.16
CA PRO A 377 8.86 1.29 -40.22
C PRO A 377 7.74 0.29 -40.53
N VAL A 378 8.01 -0.65 -41.42
CA VAL A 378 7.06 -1.73 -41.72
C VAL A 378 6.88 -2.54 -40.44
N ILE A 379 5.67 -2.53 -39.89
CA ILE A 379 5.31 -3.37 -38.76
C ILE A 379 5.27 -4.80 -39.33
N VAL A 380 6.29 -5.59 -39.06
CA VAL A 380 6.14 -7.05 -39.14
C VAL A 380 5.22 -7.36 -37.97
N GLU A 381 3.99 -7.79 -38.26
CA GLU A 381 3.06 -8.28 -37.23
C GLU A 381 3.81 -9.34 -36.41
N SER A 382 4.38 -8.94 -35.30
CA SER A 382 4.96 -9.84 -34.35
C SER A 382 3.84 -10.39 -33.49
N VAL A 383 3.40 -11.60 -33.89
CA VAL A 383 2.97 -12.69 -33.01
C VAL A 383 1.90 -12.35 -32.00
N GLU A 384 0.80 -13.07 -32.12
CA GLU A 384 -0.18 -13.33 -31.07
C GLU A 384 0.46 -13.33 -29.67
N PRO A 385 -0.20 -12.72 -28.67
CA PRO A 385 0.26 -12.83 -27.29
C PRO A 385 0.46 -14.32 -26.97
N PRO A 386 1.57 -14.69 -26.33
CA PRO A 386 1.78 -16.09 -25.97
C PRO A 386 0.56 -16.56 -25.18
N PRO A 387 0.07 -17.79 -25.46
CA PRO A 387 -1.06 -18.31 -24.71
C PRO A 387 -0.69 -18.23 -23.23
N ALA A 388 -1.64 -17.73 -22.43
CA ALA A 388 -1.49 -17.67 -20.99
C ALA A 388 -1.07 -19.05 -20.50
N THR A 389 0.20 -19.23 -20.24
CA THR A 389 0.72 -20.43 -19.58
C THR A 389 0.19 -20.37 -18.17
N THR A 390 -0.90 -21.08 -17.96
CA THR A 390 -1.38 -21.45 -16.63
C THR A 390 -0.38 -22.48 -16.10
N GLU A 391 0.82 -22.05 -15.75
CA GLU A 391 1.62 -22.80 -14.81
C GLU A 391 0.95 -22.65 -13.45
N VAL A 392 0.10 -23.61 -13.15
CA VAL A 392 -0.37 -23.90 -11.81
C VAL A 392 0.89 -24.26 -11.02
N LEU A 393 1.43 -23.31 -10.27
CA LEU A 393 2.37 -23.62 -9.21
C LEU A 393 1.68 -24.61 -8.28
N PRO A 394 2.26 -25.77 -7.98
CA PRO A 394 1.65 -26.73 -7.06
C PRO A 394 1.45 -26.04 -5.71
N ALA A 395 0.22 -26.13 -5.23
CA ALA A 395 -0.15 -25.71 -3.90
C ALA A 395 0.84 -26.31 -2.90
N ALA A 396 1.47 -25.47 -2.09
CA ALA A 396 2.20 -25.85 -0.89
C ALA A 396 1.21 -26.37 0.16
N ALA A 397 0.71 -27.58 -0.05
CA ALA A 397 -0.18 -28.33 0.84
C ALA A 397 0.13 -29.84 0.73
N GLU A 398 1.41 -30.20 0.93
CA GLU A 398 1.81 -31.59 1.18
C GLU A 398 3.16 -31.61 1.91
N LEU A 399 3.16 -31.13 3.16
CA LEU A 399 4.18 -31.47 4.16
C LEU A 399 3.52 -31.52 5.54
N ALA A 400 2.54 -32.40 5.69
CA ALA A 400 2.03 -32.85 6.99
C ALA A 400 1.21 -34.14 6.81
N GLN A 401 1.82 -35.16 6.25
CA GLN A 401 1.41 -36.56 6.41
C GLN A 401 2.66 -37.41 6.25
N GLY A 402 3.37 -37.59 7.30
CA GLY A 402 4.48 -38.49 7.51
C GLY A 402 4.22 -39.23 8.81
N ASP A 403 3.61 -40.33 8.62
CA ASP A 403 3.89 -41.64 9.21
C ASP A 403 3.72 -41.76 10.74
N ALA A 404 2.54 -42.29 11.09
CA ALA A 404 2.31 -42.99 12.34
C ALA A 404 2.65 -44.47 12.07
N GLY A 405 3.84 -44.89 12.46
CA GLY A 405 4.30 -46.24 12.36
C GLY A 405 5.18 -46.66 13.54
N ASP A 406 4.62 -47.50 14.33
CA ASP A 406 5.22 -48.45 15.26
C ASP A 406 5.78 -47.95 16.61
N VAL A 407 4.93 -48.25 17.60
CA VAL A 407 5.25 -48.43 19.01
C VAL A 407 6.04 -49.73 19.17
N ALA A 408 7.25 -49.66 19.68
CA ALA A 408 7.88 -50.81 20.33
C ALA A 408 8.31 -50.37 21.71
N GLU A 409 7.63 -50.97 22.68
CA GLU A 409 8.04 -51.06 24.09
C GLU A 409 9.49 -51.52 24.22
N LEU A 410 10.24 -50.90 25.09
CA LEU A 410 11.25 -51.58 25.93
C LEU A 410 11.57 -50.75 27.16
N ASP A 411 11.10 -51.32 28.23
CA ASP A 411 11.63 -51.54 29.59
C ASP A 411 12.51 -50.51 30.32
N GLU A 412 12.05 -50.37 31.54
CA GLU A 412 12.70 -49.80 32.72
C GLU A 412 14.11 -50.40 33.01
N ALA A 413 15.03 -49.55 33.49
CA ALA A 413 15.93 -49.95 34.60
C ALA A 413 16.66 -48.70 35.16
N GLU A 414 16.38 -48.43 36.41
CA GLU A 414 17.26 -48.19 37.56
C GLU A 414 18.31 -47.07 37.52
N ALA A 415 18.07 -46.02 38.31
CA ALA A 415 18.64 -45.80 39.67
C ALA A 415 20.15 -45.53 39.72
N GLY A 416 20.51 -44.44 40.32
CA GLY A 416 21.89 -44.19 40.81
C GLY A 416 22.11 -42.75 41.27
N ALA A 417 21.98 -42.58 42.54
CA ALA A 417 22.23 -41.47 43.40
C ALA A 417 23.70 -40.99 43.44
N ALA A 418 23.88 -39.79 43.91
CA ALA A 418 24.85 -39.22 44.88
C ALA A 418 25.29 -37.82 44.39
N SER A 419 24.93 -36.78 45.07
CA SER A 419 25.47 -36.20 46.32
C SER A 419 26.71 -35.30 46.12
N ASP A 420 26.53 -34.07 46.60
CA ASP A 420 27.46 -33.18 47.32
C ASP A 420 28.62 -32.55 46.50
N GLU A 421 28.92 -31.31 46.61
CA GLU A 421 29.29 -30.43 47.72
C GLU A 421 29.50 -28.99 47.23
N GLN A 422 28.97 -28.08 47.95
CA GLN A 422 29.48 -26.83 48.55
C GLN A 422 30.78 -26.24 48.01
N SER A 423 30.77 -24.96 47.67
CA SER A 423 31.46 -23.91 48.43
C SER A 423 31.41 -22.54 47.72
N GLU A 424 30.76 -21.56 48.29
CA GLU A 424 31.24 -20.16 48.32
C GLU A 424 32.49 -20.11 49.23
N PRO A 425 33.32 -19.03 49.28
CA PRO A 425 32.90 -17.64 49.40
C PRO A 425 33.87 -16.55 48.82
N GLU A 426 33.38 -15.30 48.93
CA GLU A 426 34.04 -14.02 49.27
C GLU A 426 35.18 -13.43 48.39
N GLY A 427 35.01 -12.18 48.07
CA GLY A 427 35.69 -11.02 48.61
C GLY A 427 36.16 -9.99 47.58
N ALA A 428 35.63 -8.81 47.73
CA ALA A 428 36.24 -7.48 47.81
C ALA A 428 37.30 -7.05 46.72
N GLU A 429 36.99 -6.06 45.95
CA GLU A 429 37.36 -4.62 46.06
C GLU A 429 36.67 -3.83 44.93
#